data_5a5b51554e20f276b068dc92f117594d
#
_entry.id   5a5b51554e20f276b068dc92f117594d
#
_cell.length_a   1.000
_cell.length_b   1.000
_cell.length_c   1.000
_cell.angle_alpha   90.00
_cell.angle_beta   90.00
_cell.angle_gamma   90.00
#
_symmetry.space_group_name_H-M   'P 1'
#
loop_
_entity.id
_entity.type
_entity.pdbx_description
1 polymer ?
#
loop_
_entity_poly.entity_id
_entity_poly.type
_entity_poly.pdbx_seq_one_letter_code
_entity_poly.pdbx_strand_id
1 'polypeptide(L)'
;MATIKVTGGTFKNDPSKYVVEGSTATKNSEGKYGVEKAYLAKVGDTSYYTMEEAFEAQTASGKPIVMLRDYTTGSPFRSGSINRTVDLNGHTWTCTGTDANSAAFEINNSNVTLTVKNGTVVSNSMVGLIPSAMGGTIKYDNAGLVFEDVTMTANGHSGIETNGNNTNDSITLKNSTLNVPNGFGIYFPSSGTLTIDNSKINAKTMGVQVCAGSLEITGESAITVTGDAVPKTENDGAIQDGAAISVVDRTGYKGLGKVEVKNGSFTAKTDEALKAYKYENKEEGKFDNDDKKLTVTGGTFSSQVPSEYVAADKRVRVDNANSYTIVTNGSITSGTYTEEPTVAPGYKAVKNDDNTWRVERTSSGGYYYYGPSITAVLNGTNKSATDYPGGDYGLVFRSTAAFSTFQGVQVDGKTLAKSNYTAEEGSTVVYLKAAYLKTLAAGKHTVTILSTAGNTSMDFTIGGKSSSPKTFDAGVGIYAVTAVLSVTGMAWTAKKRH
;
A
#
# COMPACT_ATOMS: atom_id res chain seq x y z
N MET A 1 -41.97 -20.01 -11.19
CA MET A 1 -41.65 -21.02 -10.15
C MET A 1 -42.13 -20.48 -8.82
N ALA A 2 -42.68 -21.33 -7.95
CA ALA A 2 -43.06 -20.89 -6.59
C ALA A 2 -41.79 -20.63 -5.75
N THR A 3 -41.71 -19.47 -5.15
CA THR A 3 -40.62 -19.12 -4.24
C THR A 3 -40.99 -19.50 -2.83
N ILE A 4 -40.22 -20.37 -2.19
CA ILE A 4 -40.41 -20.72 -0.78
C ILE A 4 -39.91 -19.56 0.08
N LYS A 5 -40.74 -19.07 1.00
CA LYS A 5 -40.38 -18.03 1.97
C LYS A 5 -40.68 -18.56 3.38
N VAL A 6 -39.66 -18.62 4.23
CA VAL A 6 -39.74 -19.07 5.62
C VAL A 6 -39.69 -17.87 6.55
N THR A 7 -40.74 -17.66 7.33
CA THR A 7 -40.88 -16.54 8.28
C THR A 7 -40.82 -16.98 9.74
N GLY A 8 -40.86 -18.30 10.00
CA GLY A 8 -40.86 -18.86 11.34
C GLY A 8 -40.94 -20.39 11.32
N GLY A 9 -40.90 -21.01 12.49
CA GLY A 9 -41.00 -22.47 12.65
C GLY A 9 -39.71 -23.15 13.04
N THR A 10 -39.75 -24.48 13.25
CA THR A 10 -38.58 -25.30 13.60
C THR A 10 -38.35 -26.35 12.55
N PHE A 11 -37.13 -26.47 12.08
CA PHE A 11 -36.72 -27.28 10.94
C PHE A 11 -35.63 -28.28 11.35
N LYS A 12 -35.65 -29.48 10.78
CA LYS A 12 -34.61 -30.49 10.98
C LYS A 12 -33.35 -30.13 10.19
N ASN A 13 -33.51 -29.60 8.99
CA ASN A 13 -32.44 -29.17 8.10
C ASN A 13 -32.36 -27.64 8.10
N ASP A 14 -31.19 -27.09 7.76
CA ASP A 14 -30.95 -25.65 7.70
C ASP A 14 -31.86 -24.98 6.66
N PRO A 15 -32.80 -24.10 7.07
CA PRO A 15 -33.70 -23.40 6.16
C PRO A 15 -33.13 -22.03 5.71
N SER A 16 -31.90 -21.66 6.07
CA SER A 16 -31.37 -20.30 5.93
C SER A 16 -31.53 -19.71 4.53
N LYS A 17 -31.39 -20.52 3.48
CA LYS A 17 -31.57 -20.07 2.08
C LYS A 17 -33.00 -19.68 1.69
N TYR A 18 -33.99 -20.00 2.54
CA TYR A 18 -35.37 -19.67 2.33
C TYR A 18 -35.95 -18.70 3.34
N VAL A 19 -35.16 -18.35 4.34
CA VAL A 19 -35.56 -17.41 5.39
C VAL A 19 -35.66 -16.00 4.81
N VAL A 20 -36.80 -15.35 5.09
CA VAL A 20 -37.03 -13.98 4.62
C VAL A 20 -36.18 -12.99 5.40
N GLU A 21 -35.93 -11.85 4.78
CA GLU A 21 -35.32 -10.67 5.49
C GLU A 21 -36.10 -10.36 6.77
N GLY A 22 -35.41 -9.92 7.81
CA GLY A 22 -36.02 -9.70 9.11
C GLY A 22 -36.23 -10.95 9.98
N SER A 23 -35.76 -12.10 9.52
CA SER A 23 -35.72 -13.33 10.30
C SER A 23 -34.36 -13.99 10.26
N THR A 24 -34.09 -14.89 11.20
CA THR A 24 -32.84 -15.68 11.25
C THR A 24 -33.15 -17.12 11.59
N ALA A 25 -32.34 -18.06 11.08
CA ALA A 25 -32.37 -19.46 11.45
C ALA A 25 -31.25 -19.75 12.45
N THR A 26 -31.57 -20.13 13.66
CA THR A 26 -30.58 -20.44 14.71
C THR A 26 -30.68 -21.91 15.09
N LYS A 27 -29.57 -22.64 15.07
CA LYS A 27 -29.49 -24.03 15.48
C LYS A 27 -29.55 -24.13 17.01
N ASN A 28 -30.51 -24.86 17.56
CA ASN A 28 -30.64 -25.07 18.99
C ASN A 28 -29.77 -26.25 19.49
N SER A 29 -29.79 -26.48 20.80
CA SER A 29 -29.08 -27.59 21.45
C SER A 29 -29.51 -28.98 21.03
N GLU A 30 -30.74 -29.13 20.48
CA GLU A 30 -31.27 -30.40 19.95
C GLU A 30 -30.86 -30.64 18.48
N GLY A 31 -30.07 -29.72 17.89
CA GLY A 31 -29.63 -29.81 16.48
C GLY A 31 -30.69 -29.38 15.46
N LYS A 32 -31.85 -28.84 15.90
CA LYS A 32 -32.89 -28.28 15.06
C LYS A 32 -32.69 -26.78 14.84
N TYR A 33 -33.25 -26.25 13.73
CA TYR A 33 -33.15 -24.82 13.41
C TYR A 33 -34.49 -24.14 13.72
N GLY A 34 -34.49 -23.21 14.69
CA GLY A 34 -35.58 -22.29 14.95
C GLY A 34 -35.47 -21.06 14.06
N VAL A 35 -36.54 -20.67 13.38
CA VAL A 35 -36.61 -19.42 12.62
C VAL A 35 -37.45 -18.42 13.37
N GLU A 36 -36.87 -17.29 13.68
CA GLU A 36 -37.47 -16.19 14.48
C GLU A 36 -37.15 -14.83 13.89
N LYS A 37 -37.91 -13.80 14.26
CA LYS A 37 -37.60 -12.43 13.89
C LYS A 37 -36.32 -11.99 14.58
N ALA A 38 -35.44 -11.34 13.81
CA ALA A 38 -34.21 -10.77 14.31
C ALA A 38 -33.98 -9.41 13.66
N TYR A 39 -33.54 -8.42 14.42
CA TYR A 39 -33.16 -7.13 13.88
C TYR A 39 -31.98 -7.27 12.94
N LEU A 40 -32.06 -6.60 11.79
CA LEU A 40 -31.00 -6.58 10.78
C LEU A 40 -30.04 -5.42 10.99
N ALA A 41 -30.57 -4.26 11.28
CA ALA A 41 -29.80 -3.03 11.43
C ALA A 41 -30.41 -2.09 12.46
N LYS A 42 -29.65 -1.06 12.84
CA LYS A 42 -30.15 0.05 13.65
C LYS A 42 -29.74 1.41 13.08
N VAL A 43 -30.55 2.43 13.35
CA VAL A 43 -30.23 3.84 13.10
C VAL A 43 -30.39 4.59 14.41
N GLY A 44 -29.29 5.09 14.95
CA GLY A 44 -29.29 5.58 16.33
C GLY A 44 -29.63 4.47 17.32
N ASP A 45 -30.67 4.69 18.15
CA ASP A 45 -31.10 3.74 19.18
C ASP A 45 -32.24 2.81 18.72
N THR A 46 -32.78 3.01 17.51
CA THR A 46 -33.89 2.24 16.97
C THR A 46 -33.39 1.13 16.06
N SER A 47 -33.85 -0.09 16.32
CA SER A 47 -33.51 -1.28 15.53
C SER A 47 -34.63 -1.63 14.57
N TYR A 48 -34.24 -2.14 13.38
CA TYR A 48 -35.10 -2.44 12.24
C TYR A 48 -34.91 -3.88 11.79
N TYR A 49 -35.97 -4.50 11.28
CA TYR A 49 -35.94 -5.88 10.83
C TYR A 49 -35.44 -6.01 9.37
N THR A 50 -35.61 -4.94 8.59
CA THR A 50 -35.22 -4.93 7.17
C THR A 50 -34.27 -3.78 6.86
N MET A 51 -33.51 -3.91 5.77
CA MET A 51 -32.65 -2.83 5.30
C MET A 51 -33.45 -1.65 4.75
N GLU A 52 -34.61 -1.90 4.17
CA GLU A 52 -35.51 -0.86 3.66
C GLU A 52 -36.02 0.03 4.82
N GLU A 53 -36.48 -0.56 5.93
CA GLU A 53 -36.88 0.20 7.13
C GLU A 53 -35.72 1.07 7.68
N ALA A 54 -34.51 0.48 7.75
CA ALA A 54 -33.33 1.22 8.22
C ALA A 54 -32.93 2.33 7.23
N PHE A 55 -33.06 2.09 5.92
CA PHE A 55 -32.80 3.09 4.89
C PHE A 55 -33.75 4.29 5.00
N GLU A 56 -35.05 4.04 5.13
CA GLU A 56 -36.06 5.11 5.30
C GLU A 56 -35.88 5.88 6.62
N ALA A 57 -35.43 5.19 7.68
CA ALA A 57 -35.15 5.82 8.97
C ALA A 57 -33.89 6.70 8.97
N GLN A 58 -32.95 6.44 8.07
CA GLN A 58 -31.75 7.26 7.93
C GLN A 58 -32.10 8.57 7.21
N THR A 59 -32.37 9.59 7.99
CA THR A 59 -32.63 10.95 7.52
C THR A 59 -31.33 11.76 7.41
N ALA A 60 -31.44 13.02 6.96
CA ALA A 60 -30.32 13.97 6.86
C ALA A 60 -29.57 14.25 8.21
N SER A 61 -29.99 13.63 9.30
CA SER A 61 -29.31 13.74 10.62
C SER A 61 -27.92 13.09 10.66
N GLY A 62 -27.54 12.36 9.62
CA GLY A 62 -26.19 11.78 9.49
C GLY A 62 -25.90 10.55 10.36
N LYS A 63 -26.89 10.01 11.09
CA LYS A 63 -26.69 8.77 11.86
C LYS A 63 -26.51 7.58 10.91
N PRO A 64 -25.48 6.73 11.09
CA PRO A 64 -25.26 5.59 10.22
C PRO A 64 -26.34 4.52 10.36
N ILE A 65 -26.56 3.75 9.29
CA ILE A 65 -27.18 2.43 9.37
C ILE A 65 -26.11 1.49 9.91
N VAL A 66 -26.28 0.94 11.10
CA VAL A 66 -25.33 0.00 11.71
C VAL A 66 -25.89 -1.40 11.63
N MET A 67 -25.18 -2.31 10.96
CA MET A 67 -25.60 -3.71 10.85
C MET A 67 -25.49 -4.42 12.19
N LEU A 68 -26.44 -5.33 12.44
CA LEU A 68 -26.51 -6.14 13.65
C LEU A 68 -26.31 -7.64 13.35
N ARG A 69 -26.24 -8.02 12.07
CA ARG A 69 -25.95 -9.36 11.56
C ARG A 69 -25.57 -9.30 10.08
N ASP A 70 -25.10 -10.41 9.57
CA ASP A 70 -24.83 -10.57 8.14
C ASP A 70 -26.11 -10.38 7.30
N TYR A 71 -25.94 -9.80 6.12
CA TYR A 71 -27.03 -9.51 5.20
C TYR A 71 -26.75 -10.03 3.80
N THR A 72 -27.75 -10.66 3.20
CA THR A 72 -27.67 -11.13 1.82
C THR A 72 -28.84 -10.56 1.02
N THR A 73 -28.53 -9.95 -0.12
CA THR A 73 -29.51 -9.34 -1.02
C THR A 73 -29.20 -9.69 -2.48
N GLY A 74 -30.23 -9.69 -3.33
CA GLY A 74 -30.06 -9.79 -4.79
C GLY A 74 -30.02 -8.43 -5.50
N SER A 75 -30.20 -7.32 -4.75
CA SER A 75 -30.31 -5.98 -5.29
C SER A 75 -29.25 -5.04 -4.74
N PRO A 76 -28.83 -4.03 -5.50
CA PRO A 76 -27.90 -3.02 -5.02
C PRO A 76 -28.50 -2.16 -3.90
N PHE A 77 -27.64 -1.73 -2.98
CA PHE A 77 -27.96 -0.63 -2.09
C PHE A 77 -27.68 0.70 -2.80
N ARG A 78 -28.72 1.51 -2.98
CA ARG A 78 -28.62 2.81 -3.66
C ARG A 78 -28.59 3.95 -2.68
N SER A 79 -27.76 4.97 -2.96
CA SER A 79 -27.54 6.11 -2.08
C SER A 79 -28.81 6.89 -1.73
N GLY A 80 -29.79 6.96 -2.64
CA GLY A 80 -30.87 7.92 -2.53
C GLY A 80 -30.35 9.37 -2.63
N SER A 81 -31.11 10.34 -2.15
CA SER A 81 -30.89 11.76 -2.32
C SER A 81 -30.14 12.47 -1.17
N ILE A 82 -29.59 11.72 -0.24
CA ILE A 82 -28.84 12.24 0.92
C ILE A 82 -27.51 11.52 1.08
N ASN A 83 -26.56 12.14 1.78
CA ASN A 83 -25.36 11.44 2.21
C ASN A 83 -25.72 10.29 3.16
N ARG A 84 -25.19 9.11 2.90
CA ARG A 84 -25.47 7.91 3.70
C ARG A 84 -24.20 7.26 4.20
N THR A 85 -24.32 6.66 5.38
CA THR A 85 -23.26 5.79 5.92
C THR A 85 -23.88 4.45 6.30
N VAL A 86 -23.30 3.38 5.77
CA VAL A 86 -23.57 1.99 6.18
C VAL A 86 -22.35 1.50 6.95
N ASP A 87 -22.53 1.30 8.26
CA ASP A 87 -21.52 0.69 9.11
C ASP A 87 -21.81 -0.80 9.21
N LEU A 88 -20.95 -1.58 8.60
CA LEU A 88 -21.07 -3.04 8.58
C LEU A 88 -20.83 -3.66 9.97
N ASN A 89 -20.18 -2.92 10.89
CA ASN A 89 -19.99 -3.31 12.29
C ASN A 89 -19.40 -4.73 12.45
N GLY A 90 -18.45 -5.08 11.58
CA GLY A 90 -17.80 -6.38 11.53
C GLY A 90 -18.58 -7.47 10.76
N HIS A 91 -19.80 -7.18 10.29
CA HIS A 91 -20.63 -8.13 9.54
C HIS A 91 -20.32 -8.16 8.05
N THR A 92 -20.88 -9.16 7.38
CA THR A 92 -20.75 -9.35 5.95
C THR A 92 -22.01 -8.91 5.21
N TRP A 93 -21.82 -8.06 4.20
CA TRP A 93 -22.83 -7.74 3.18
C TRP A 93 -22.57 -8.58 1.93
N THR A 94 -23.50 -9.43 1.56
CA THR A 94 -23.42 -10.25 0.36
C THR A 94 -24.45 -9.81 -0.68
N CYS A 95 -24.00 -9.38 -1.86
CA CYS A 95 -24.83 -9.08 -3.02
C CYS A 95 -24.75 -10.22 -4.03
N THR A 96 -25.85 -10.94 -4.22
CA THR A 96 -25.92 -12.11 -5.10
C THR A 96 -26.38 -11.79 -6.52
N GLY A 97 -26.70 -10.52 -6.81
CA GLY A 97 -27.02 -10.04 -8.15
C GLY A 97 -25.85 -10.27 -9.12
N THR A 98 -26.17 -10.68 -10.35
CA THR A 98 -25.16 -11.03 -11.38
C THR A 98 -25.22 -10.10 -12.60
N ASP A 99 -25.95 -8.98 -12.52
CA ASP A 99 -25.96 -7.98 -13.59
C ASP A 99 -24.56 -7.34 -13.68
N ALA A 100 -23.95 -7.45 -14.85
CA ALA A 100 -22.61 -6.92 -15.10
C ALA A 100 -22.52 -5.39 -14.99
N ASN A 101 -23.65 -4.68 -15.09
CA ASN A 101 -23.74 -3.23 -14.96
C ASN A 101 -24.27 -2.78 -13.60
N SER A 102 -24.20 -3.63 -12.59
CA SER A 102 -24.67 -3.36 -11.23
C SER A 102 -23.58 -3.63 -10.20
N ALA A 103 -23.73 -3.04 -9.02
CA ALA A 103 -22.80 -3.19 -7.91
C ALA A 103 -23.54 -3.45 -6.59
N ALA A 104 -22.83 -3.90 -5.58
CA ALA A 104 -23.41 -4.02 -4.23
C ALA A 104 -23.85 -2.64 -3.70
N PHE A 105 -23.06 -1.59 -3.99
CA PHE A 105 -23.35 -0.20 -3.59
C PHE A 105 -23.31 0.72 -4.80
N GLU A 106 -24.40 1.42 -5.04
CA GLU A 106 -24.59 2.29 -6.20
C GLU A 106 -24.98 3.70 -5.79
N ILE A 107 -24.42 4.67 -6.49
CA ILE A 107 -24.90 6.05 -6.46
C ILE A 107 -26.00 6.21 -7.50
N ASN A 108 -27.09 6.85 -7.10
CA ASN A 108 -28.23 7.12 -8.00
C ASN A 108 -28.73 8.57 -7.90
N ASN A 109 -27.92 9.48 -7.34
CA ASN A 109 -28.20 10.91 -7.25
C ASN A 109 -26.91 11.71 -7.29
N SER A 110 -26.99 12.95 -7.77
CA SER A 110 -25.90 13.92 -7.69
C SER A 110 -25.75 14.53 -6.29
N ASN A 111 -24.57 15.05 -5.99
CA ASN A 111 -24.23 15.75 -4.75
C ASN A 111 -24.43 14.90 -3.48
N VAL A 112 -24.24 13.59 -3.58
CA VAL A 112 -24.35 12.65 -2.47
C VAL A 112 -23.10 11.81 -2.31
N THR A 113 -22.80 11.46 -1.06
CA THR A 113 -21.72 10.53 -0.72
C THR A 113 -22.31 9.33 0.02
N LEU A 114 -21.96 8.14 -0.45
CA LEU A 114 -22.23 6.88 0.22
C LEU A 114 -20.94 6.35 0.84
N THR A 115 -20.94 6.22 2.16
CA THR A 115 -19.83 5.64 2.91
C THR A 115 -20.19 4.24 3.41
N VAL A 116 -19.35 3.27 3.13
CA VAL A 116 -19.43 1.89 3.64
C VAL A 116 -18.20 1.63 4.49
N LYS A 117 -18.38 1.14 5.72
CA LYS A 117 -17.26 0.97 6.62
C LYS A 117 -17.35 -0.24 7.55
N ASN A 118 -16.18 -0.63 8.12
CA ASN A 118 -16.03 -1.58 9.22
C ASN A 118 -16.59 -2.98 8.95
N GLY A 119 -16.17 -3.67 7.90
CA GLY A 119 -16.63 -5.06 7.69
C GLY A 119 -16.25 -5.68 6.35
N THR A 120 -17.11 -6.57 5.87
CA THR A 120 -16.85 -7.33 4.65
C THR A 120 -17.97 -7.13 3.63
N VAL A 121 -17.59 -6.97 2.35
CA VAL A 121 -18.52 -6.93 1.21
C VAL A 121 -18.14 -8.02 0.22
N VAL A 122 -19.11 -8.87 -0.15
CA VAL A 122 -18.97 -9.86 -1.21
C VAL A 122 -20.03 -9.60 -2.26
N SER A 123 -19.63 -9.40 -3.51
CA SER A 123 -20.55 -9.19 -4.63
C SER A 123 -20.27 -10.19 -5.75
N ASN A 124 -21.35 -10.72 -6.35
CA ASN A 124 -21.24 -11.52 -7.58
C ASN A 124 -21.02 -10.65 -8.84
N SER A 125 -21.16 -9.34 -8.72
CA SER A 125 -20.84 -8.34 -9.72
C SER A 125 -19.79 -7.38 -9.19
N MET A 126 -19.93 -6.06 -9.43
CA MET A 126 -19.06 -5.03 -8.84
C MET A 126 -19.38 -4.80 -7.36
N VAL A 127 -18.46 -4.20 -6.64
CA VAL A 127 -18.67 -3.72 -5.26
C VAL A 127 -19.23 -2.31 -5.26
N GLY A 128 -18.72 -1.43 -6.13
CA GLY A 128 -19.10 -0.03 -6.16
C GLY A 128 -19.33 0.50 -7.57
N LEU A 129 -20.33 1.37 -7.73
CA LEU A 129 -20.65 1.97 -9.03
C LEU A 129 -21.20 3.39 -8.87
N ILE A 130 -20.63 4.33 -9.63
CA ILE A 130 -21.23 5.63 -9.90
C ILE A 130 -21.60 5.66 -11.38
N PRO A 131 -22.83 5.25 -11.76
CA PRO A 131 -23.21 5.15 -13.16
C PRO A 131 -23.59 6.48 -13.77
N SER A 132 -23.89 6.50 -15.06
CA SER A 132 -24.82 7.42 -15.69
C SER A 132 -26.01 6.64 -16.24
N ALA A 133 -27.10 7.30 -16.56
CA ALA A 133 -28.28 6.63 -17.11
C ALA A 133 -28.70 7.26 -18.44
N MET A 134 -29.57 6.56 -19.19
CA MET A 134 -30.14 7.00 -20.48
C MET A 134 -29.05 7.45 -21.47
N GLY A 135 -27.99 6.64 -21.65
CA GLY A 135 -26.90 6.96 -22.57
C GLY A 135 -26.11 8.22 -22.20
N GLY A 136 -25.98 8.54 -20.91
CA GLY A 136 -25.29 9.74 -20.41
C GLY A 136 -26.17 10.98 -20.32
N THR A 137 -27.47 10.90 -20.62
CA THR A 137 -28.41 12.03 -20.45
C THR A 137 -28.64 12.34 -18.97
N ILE A 138 -28.77 11.31 -18.13
CA ILE A 138 -28.83 11.49 -16.68
C ILE A 138 -27.42 11.26 -16.11
N LYS A 139 -26.90 12.26 -15.41
CA LYS A 139 -25.60 12.26 -14.78
C LYS A 139 -25.78 12.32 -13.27
N TYR A 140 -24.83 11.72 -12.57
CA TYR A 140 -24.80 11.78 -11.11
C TYR A 140 -23.53 12.53 -10.67
N ASP A 141 -23.47 13.82 -11.01
CA ASP A 141 -22.32 14.69 -10.76
C ASP A 141 -22.07 14.96 -9.27
N ASN A 142 -20.81 15.23 -8.90
CA ASN A 142 -20.37 15.49 -7.53
C ASN A 142 -20.73 14.34 -6.57
N ALA A 143 -20.71 13.12 -7.06
CA ALA A 143 -21.04 11.93 -6.28
C ALA A 143 -19.78 11.34 -5.64
N GLY A 144 -19.95 10.77 -4.44
CA GLY A 144 -18.87 10.14 -3.70
C GLY A 144 -19.19 8.70 -3.29
N LEU A 145 -18.19 7.82 -3.39
CA LEU A 145 -18.26 6.46 -2.85
C LEU A 145 -17.01 6.21 -2.00
N VAL A 146 -17.21 5.96 -0.71
CA VAL A 146 -16.15 5.80 0.27
C VAL A 146 -16.22 4.42 0.89
N PHE A 147 -15.09 3.70 0.87
CA PHE A 147 -14.89 2.45 1.61
C PHE A 147 -13.77 2.66 2.65
N GLU A 148 -14.10 2.52 3.94
CA GLU A 148 -13.19 2.72 5.06
C GLU A 148 -13.19 1.48 5.96
N ASP A 149 -12.01 0.88 6.18
CA ASP A 149 -11.85 -0.34 6.98
C ASP A 149 -12.72 -1.51 6.46
N VAL A 150 -12.77 -1.71 5.13
CA VAL A 150 -13.61 -2.73 4.47
C VAL A 150 -12.77 -3.72 3.69
N THR A 151 -13.08 -5.02 3.85
CA THR A 151 -12.59 -6.06 2.94
C THR A 151 -13.66 -6.37 1.89
N MET A 152 -13.33 -6.16 0.62
CA MET A 152 -14.25 -6.26 -0.50
C MET A 152 -13.82 -7.36 -1.47
N THR A 153 -14.79 -8.14 -1.98
CA THR A 153 -14.57 -9.07 -3.08
C THR A 153 -15.64 -8.87 -4.16
N ALA A 154 -15.20 -8.51 -5.35
CA ALA A 154 -16.00 -8.42 -6.55
C ALA A 154 -15.73 -9.65 -7.43
N ASN A 155 -16.71 -10.53 -7.58
CA ASN A 155 -16.59 -11.74 -8.42
C ASN A 155 -16.95 -11.48 -9.89
N GLY A 156 -17.40 -10.27 -10.24
CA GLY A 156 -17.66 -9.82 -11.59
C GLY A 156 -16.39 -9.46 -12.38
N HIS A 157 -16.59 -8.72 -13.46
CA HIS A 157 -15.51 -8.30 -14.37
C HIS A 157 -14.70 -7.11 -13.85
N SER A 158 -15.19 -6.41 -12.83
CA SER A 158 -14.55 -5.24 -12.24
C SER A 158 -14.90 -5.08 -10.76
N GLY A 159 -14.10 -4.28 -10.07
CA GLY A 159 -14.32 -3.97 -8.66
C GLY A 159 -15.17 -2.73 -8.44
N ILE A 160 -14.71 -1.59 -8.92
CA ILE A 160 -15.39 -0.29 -8.78
C ILE A 160 -15.28 0.48 -10.10
N GLU A 161 -16.39 1.10 -10.51
CA GLU A 161 -16.42 1.92 -11.71
C GLU A 161 -17.12 3.27 -11.49
N THR A 162 -16.65 4.28 -12.23
CA THR A 162 -17.39 5.53 -12.45
C THR A 162 -17.72 5.68 -13.93
N ASN A 163 -18.46 6.71 -14.30
CA ASN A 163 -18.83 6.96 -15.68
C ASN A 163 -18.26 8.30 -16.18
N GLY A 164 -17.64 8.30 -17.35
CA GLY A 164 -17.03 9.49 -17.97
C GLY A 164 -18.00 10.63 -18.33
N ASN A 165 -19.30 10.37 -18.35
CA ASN A 165 -20.31 11.40 -18.52
C ASN A 165 -20.49 12.27 -17.27
N ASN A 166 -20.22 11.72 -16.09
CA ASN A 166 -20.33 12.42 -14.82
C ASN A 166 -19.18 13.41 -14.64
N THR A 167 -19.36 14.36 -13.73
CA THR A 167 -18.37 15.40 -13.41
C THR A 167 -18.10 15.41 -11.91
N ASN A 168 -16.81 15.49 -11.54
CA ASN A 168 -16.36 15.68 -10.17
C ASN A 168 -16.79 14.56 -9.21
N ASP A 169 -16.80 13.32 -9.68
CA ASP A 169 -17.04 12.16 -8.82
C ASP A 169 -15.82 11.87 -7.95
N SER A 170 -16.05 11.21 -6.82
CA SER A 170 -14.97 10.78 -5.95
C SER A 170 -15.10 9.32 -5.55
N ILE A 171 -13.98 8.61 -5.57
CA ILE A 171 -13.84 7.29 -4.95
C ILE A 171 -12.74 7.40 -3.89
N THR A 172 -13.01 6.89 -2.71
CA THR A 172 -12.00 6.82 -1.64
C THR A 172 -11.95 5.40 -1.09
N LEU A 173 -10.77 4.80 -1.16
CA LEU A 173 -10.42 3.61 -0.40
C LEU A 173 -9.48 4.01 0.73
N LYS A 174 -9.85 3.70 1.97
CA LYS A 174 -9.04 3.99 3.15
C LYS A 174 -8.95 2.74 4.04
N ASN A 175 -7.74 2.31 4.37
CA ASN A 175 -7.48 1.10 5.16
C ASN A 175 -8.25 -0.14 4.64
N SER A 176 -8.50 -0.23 3.35
CA SER A 176 -9.43 -1.19 2.76
C SER A 176 -8.73 -2.16 1.82
N THR A 177 -9.35 -3.30 1.58
CA THR A 177 -8.85 -4.29 0.61
C THR A 177 -9.93 -4.55 -0.44
N LEU A 178 -9.57 -4.45 -1.72
CA LEU A 178 -10.42 -4.80 -2.87
C LEU A 178 -9.82 -5.99 -3.61
N ASN A 179 -10.55 -7.10 -3.67
CA ASN A 179 -10.19 -8.31 -4.40
C ASN A 179 -11.09 -8.46 -5.63
N VAL A 180 -10.48 -8.57 -6.81
CA VAL A 180 -11.18 -8.77 -8.09
C VAL A 180 -10.52 -9.92 -8.86
N PRO A 181 -10.81 -11.18 -8.46
CA PRO A 181 -10.11 -12.36 -8.97
C PRO A 181 -10.36 -12.63 -10.46
N ASN A 182 -11.39 -12.04 -11.06
CA ASN A 182 -11.82 -12.35 -12.42
C ASN A 182 -11.61 -11.18 -13.42
N GLY A 183 -11.25 -9.99 -12.95
CA GLY A 183 -11.18 -8.82 -13.81
C GLY A 183 -10.27 -7.71 -13.29
N PHE A 184 -10.66 -6.46 -13.51
CA PHE A 184 -9.86 -5.29 -13.12
C PHE A 184 -10.39 -4.64 -11.84
N GLY A 185 -9.49 -3.91 -11.15
CA GLY A 185 -9.79 -3.29 -9.86
C GLY A 185 -10.69 -2.06 -9.98
N ILE A 186 -10.16 -0.92 -10.40
CA ILE A 186 -10.91 0.34 -10.47
C ILE A 186 -10.76 0.98 -11.85
N TYR A 187 -11.89 1.36 -12.45
CA TYR A 187 -11.94 2.19 -13.65
C TYR A 187 -12.53 3.57 -13.32
N PHE A 188 -11.71 4.62 -13.48
CA PHE A 188 -12.04 5.99 -13.12
C PHE A 188 -11.95 6.94 -14.33
N PRO A 189 -12.99 7.00 -15.18
CA PRO A 189 -13.07 7.91 -16.32
C PRO A 189 -13.72 9.27 -16.02
N SER A 190 -14.29 9.47 -14.83
CA SER A 190 -14.93 10.73 -14.41
C SER A 190 -13.89 11.77 -14.03
N SER A 191 -14.19 13.05 -14.25
CA SER A 191 -13.40 14.13 -13.65
C SER A 191 -13.70 14.23 -12.16
N GLY A 192 -12.71 14.29 -11.33
CA GLY A 192 -12.84 14.31 -9.87
C GLY A 192 -11.63 13.68 -9.25
N THR A 193 -11.79 12.93 -8.14
CA THR A 193 -10.62 12.40 -7.44
C THR A 193 -10.81 10.95 -7.02
N LEU A 194 -9.85 10.10 -7.39
CA LEU A 194 -9.67 8.77 -6.84
C LEU A 194 -8.57 8.81 -5.78
N THR A 195 -8.90 8.44 -4.55
CA THR A 195 -7.95 8.37 -3.44
C THR A 195 -7.80 6.94 -2.96
N ILE A 196 -6.56 6.47 -2.86
CA ILE A 196 -6.20 5.15 -2.33
C ILE A 196 -5.22 5.38 -1.19
N ASP A 197 -5.69 5.27 0.03
CA ASP A 197 -4.90 5.51 1.23
C ASP A 197 -4.80 4.24 2.07
N ASN A 198 -3.57 3.79 2.33
CA ASN A 198 -3.28 2.61 3.14
C ASN A 198 -4.14 1.38 2.76
N SER A 199 -4.38 1.18 1.44
CA SER A 199 -5.35 0.22 0.92
C SER A 199 -4.73 -0.75 -0.07
N LYS A 200 -5.36 -1.94 -0.22
CA LYS A 200 -4.87 -3.00 -1.11
C LYS A 200 -5.86 -3.27 -2.23
N ILE A 201 -5.35 -3.41 -3.45
CA ILE A 201 -6.14 -3.82 -4.62
C ILE A 201 -5.46 -5.04 -5.23
N ASN A 202 -6.17 -6.17 -5.27
CA ASN A 202 -5.73 -7.40 -5.90
C ASN A 202 -6.65 -7.67 -7.08
N ALA A 203 -6.13 -7.52 -8.29
CA ALA A 203 -6.89 -7.69 -9.52
C ALA A 203 -6.24 -8.71 -10.46
N LYS A 204 -6.98 -9.17 -11.46
CA LYS A 204 -6.46 -10.11 -12.44
C LYS A 204 -5.81 -9.41 -13.63
N THR A 205 -6.46 -8.41 -14.21
CA THR A 205 -6.10 -7.91 -15.55
C THR A 205 -5.65 -6.45 -15.60
N MET A 206 -5.95 -5.64 -14.58
CA MET A 206 -5.51 -4.26 -14.41
C MET A 206 -5.88 -3.83 -13.00
N GLY A 207 -4.99 -3.10 -12.31
CA GLY A 207 -5.23 -2.65 -10.94
C GLY A 207 -6.14 -1.43 -10.90
N VAL A 208 -5.63 -0.29 -11.29
CA VAL A 208 -6.34 0.99 -11.32
C VAL A 208 -6.09 1.68 -12.65
N GLN A 209 -7.15 2.15 -13.28
CA GLN A 209 -7.05 2.99 -14.48
C GLN A 209 -7.74 4.33 -14.26
N VAL A 210 -6.99 5.41 -14.47
CA VAL A 210 -7.52 6.77 -14.47
C VAL A 210 -7.46 7.35 -15.89
N CYS A 211 -8.60 7.83 -16.41
CA CYS A 211 -8.70 8.41 -17.75
C CYS A 211 -9.11 9.89 -17.72
N ALA A 212 -9.55 10.37 -16.58
CA ALA A 212 -9.88 11.77 -16.32
C ALA A 212 -9.76 12.05 -14.84
N GLY A 213 -9.74 13.34 -14.44
CA GLY A 213 -9.62 13.72 -13.03
C GLY A 213 -8.27 13.37 -12.43
N SER A 214 -8.24 13.22 -11.11
CA SER A 214 -7.02 13.07 -10.32
C SER A 214 -6.95 11.71 -9.63
N LEU A 215 -5.72 11.23 -9.39
CA LEU A 215 -5.43 10.05 -8.56
C LEU A 215 -4.43 10.42 -7.49
N GLU A 216 -4.69 10.00 -6.26
CA GLU A 216 -3.74 10.09 -5.17
C GLU A 216 -3.58 8.71 -4.51
N ILE A 217 -2.34 8.21 -4.44
CA ILE A 217 -2.00 6.98 -3.73
C ILE A 217 -1.02 7.29 -2.60
N THR A 218 -1.42 6.93 -1.36
CA THR A 218 -0.68 7.24 -0.14
C THR A 218 -0.57 6.02 0.79
N GLY A 219 0.16 6.20 1.88
CA GLY A 219 0.30 5.18 2.93
C GLY A 219 1.04 3.92 2.45
N GLU A 220 0.75 2.80 3.06
CA GLU A 220 1.28 1.48 2.69
C GLU A 220 0.35 0.78 1.68
N SER A 221 -0.15 1.54 0.69
CA SER A 221 -1.03 1.01 -0.33
C SER A 221 -0.32 -0.03 -1.19
N ALA A 222 -1.04 -1.07 -1.61
CA ALA A 222 -0.51 -2.11 -2.48
C ALA A 222 -1.49 -2.42 -3.63
N ILE A 223 -0.99 -2.43 -4.86
CA ILE A 223 -1.78 -2.81 -6.04
C ILE A 223 -1.07 -3.95 -6.75
N THR A 224 -1.75 -5.09 -6.84
CA THR A 224 -1.20 -6.31 -7.44
C THR A 224 -2.09 -6.80 -8.57
N VAL A 225 -1.48 -7.01 -9.74
CA VAL A 225 -2.10 -7.62 -10.91
C VAL A 225 -1.48 -8.99 -11.15
N THR A 226 -2.33 -10.03 -11.20
CA THR A 226 -1.90 -11.44 -11.21
C THR A 226 -2.05 -12.13 -12.58
N GLY A 227 -2.71 -11.52 -13.54
CA GLY A 227 -2.92 -12.01 -14.89
C GLY A 227 -2.28 -11.12 -15.96
N ASP A 228 -2.50 -11.49 -17.18
CA ASP A 228 -1.96 -10.79 -18.35
C ASP A 228 -2.96 -9.73 -18.84
N ALA A 229 -2.48 -8.79 -19.66
CA ALA A 229 -3.31 -7.82 -20.37
C ALA A 229 -4.38 -8.53 -21.24
N VAL A 230 -5.53 -7.89 -21.39
CA VAL A 230 -6.59 -8.34 -22.28
C VAL A 230 -6.65 -7.38 -23.48
N PRO A 231 -6.54 -7.87 -24.71
CA PRO A 231 -6.59 -7.02 -25.89
C PRO A 231 -7.83 -6.13 -25.93
N LYS A 232 -7.65 -4.84 -26.20
CA LYS A 232 -8.72 -3.86 -26.33
C LYS A 232 -9.05 -3.61 -27.80
N THR A 233 -10.32 -3.73 -28.15
CA THR A 233 -10.81 -3.55 -29.52
C THR A 233 -11.72 -2.34 -29.69
N GLU A 234 -12.14 -1.74 -28.57
CA GLU A 234 -13.09 -0.64 -28.53
C GLU A 234 -12.47 0.66 -28.04
N ASN A 235 -12.98 1.80 -28.45
CA ASN A 235 -12.52 3.11 -27.97
C ASN A 235 -13.09 3.47 -26.59
N ASP A 236 -14.10 2.77 -26.10
CA ASP A 236 -14.78 3.05 -24.84
C ASP A 236 -14.52 1.97 -23.78
N GLY A 237 -14.78 2.29 -22.52
CA GLY A 237 -14.59 1.39 -21.37
C GLY A 237 -13.13 1.18 -20.96
N ALA A 238 -12.91 0.39 -19.93
CA ALA A 238 -11.58 0.13 -19.37
C ALA A 238 -10.64 -0.58 -20.37
N ILE A 239 -9.37 -0.20 -20.33
CA ILE A 239 -8.28 -0.89 -21.04
C ILE A 239 -7.58 -1.76 -20.00
N GLN A 240 -7.72 -3.07 -20.14
CA GLN A 240 -7.15 -4.04 -19.19
C GLN A 240 -5.71 -4.36 -19.63
N ASP A 241 -4.81 -3.42 -19.44
CA ASP A 241 -3.45 -3.39 -20.00
C ASP A 241 -2.40 -4.11 -19.16
N GLY A 242 -2.80 -4.84 -18.13
CA GLY A 242 -1.91 -5.60 -17.27
C GLY A 242 -1.19 -4.79 -16.19
N ALA A 243 -1.32 -3.47 -16.19
CA ALA A 243 -0.62 -2.59 -15.25
C ALA A 243 -1.28 -2.56 -13.85
N ALA A 244 -0.46 -2.35 -12.82
CA ALA A 244 -0.99 -2.05 -11.50
C ALA A 244 -1.62 -0.65 -11.47
N ILE A 245 -0.97 0.33 -12.08
CA ILE A 245 -1.47 1.69 -12.26
C ILE A 245 -1.42 2.03 -13.76
N SER A 246 -2.55 2.42 -14.31
CA SER A 246 -2.73 2.80 -15.71
C SER A 246 -3.25 4.24 -15.80
N VAL A 247 -2.47 5.13 -16.40
CA VAL A 247 -2.78 6.55 -16.62
C VAL A 247 -3.02 6.75 -18.09
N VAL A 248 -4.27 6.94 -18.50
CA VAL A 248 -4.64 6.94 -19.90
C VAL A 248 -5.25 8.29 -20.30
N ASP A 249 -4.50 9.09 -21.06
CA ASP A 249 -5.05 10.30 -21.65
C ASP A 249 -5.91 9.91 -22.87
N ARG A 250 -7.23 10.07 -22.74
CA ARG A 250 -8.18 9.64 -23.76
C ARG A 250 -8.85 10.83 -24.43
N THR A 251 -8.78 10.84 -25.74
CA THR A 251 -9.52 11.82 -26.56
C THR A 251 -11.03 11.69 -26.30
N GLY A 252 -11.69 12.81 -26.05
CA GLY A 252 -13.13 12.88 -25.76
C GLY A 252 -13.48 12.73 -24.27
N TYR A 253 -12.53 12.41 -23.41
CA TYR A 253 -12.72 12.44 -21.95
C TYR A 253 -12.42 13.84 -21.40
N LYS A 254 -12.77 14.10 -20.13
CA LYS A 254 -12.66 15.42 -19.50
C LYS A 254 -11.22 15.86 -19.15
N GLY A 255 -10.25 15.04 -19.49
CA GLY A 255 -8.82 15.28 -19.26
C GLY A 255 -8.35 14.90 -17.87
N LEU A 256 -7.06 14.55 -17.82
CA LEU A 256 -6.37 14.17 -16.58
C LEU A 256 -6.07 15.41 -15.75
N GLY A 257 -6.33 15.31 -14.45
CA GLY A 257 -5.83 16.19 -13.42
C GLY A 257 -4.46 15.73 -12.90
N LYS A 258 -4.22 15.86 -11.61
CA LYS A 258 -2.99 15.36 -10.98
C LYS A 258 -3.09 13.89 -10.67
N VAL A 259 -2.07 13.14 -11.05
CA VAL A 259 -1.85 11.74 -10.69
C VAL A 259 -0.59 11.68 -9.83
N GLU A 260 -0.76 11.43 -8.53
CA GLU A 260 0.31 11.46 -7.55
C GLU A 260 0.45 10.09 -6.87
N VAL A 261 1.59 9.43 -7.09
CA VAL A 261 1.96 8.19 -6.39
C VAL A 261 3.01 8.55 -5.33
N LYS A 262 2.57 8.61 -4.08
CA LYS A 262 3.42 9.10 -2.98
C LYS A 262 4.14 7.99 -2.23
N ASN A 263 3.55 6.81 -2.15
CA ASN A 263 4.13 5.61 -1.54
C ASN A 263 3.32 4.37 -1.94
N GLY A 264 3.83 3.18 -1.66
CA GLY A 264 3.12 1.92 -1.86
C GLY A 264 3.97 0.84 -2.52
N SER A 265 3.32 -0.28 -2.87
CA SER A 265 3.92 -1.41 -3.58
C SER A 265 3.06 -1.77 -4.80
N PHE A 266 3.66 -1.77 -5.99
CA PHE A 266 2.95 -1.90 -7.25
C PHE A 266 3.53 -3.05 -8.06
N THR A 267 2.73 -4.09 -8.28
CA THR A 267 3.16 -5.32 -8.95
C THR A 267 2.26 -5.65 -10.12
N ALA A 268 2.86 -5.78 -11.29
CA ALA A 268 2.25 -6.37 -12.48
C ALA A 268 2.90 -7.74 -12.75
N LYS A 269 2.14 -8.67 -13.31
CA LYS A 269 2.63 -10.03 -13.59
C LYS A 269 3.67 -10.04 -14.72
N THR A 270 3.34 -9.43 -15.85
CA THR A 270 4.13 -9.45 -17.08
C THR A 270 4.35 -8.07 -17.69
N ASP A 271 3.49 -7.12 -17.34
CA ASP A 271 3.52 -5.76 -17.86
C ASP A 271 4.22 -4.78 -16.92
N GLU A 272 4.30 -3.52 -17.31
CA GLU A 272 4.82 -2.46 -16.47
C GLU A 272 3.88 -2.21 -15.29
N ALA A 273 4.43 -2.06 -14.09
CA ALA A 273 3.63 -1.76 -12.89
C ALA A 273 2.94 -0.38 -12.99
N LEU A 274 3.54 0.57 -13.68
CA LEU A 274 2.99 1.88 -13.99
C LEU A 274 3.09 2.12 -15.50
N LYS A 275 1.93 2.21 -16.16
CA LYS A 275 1.80 2.62 -17.56
C LYS A 275 1.19 3.99 -17.66
N ALA A 276 1.70 4.83 -18.58
CA ALA A 276 1.09 6.10 -18.94
C ALA A 276 1.16 6.29 -20.46
N TYR A 277 0.01 6.50 -21.09
CA TYR A 277 -0.08 6.63 -22.54
C TYR A 277 -1.30 7.45 -22.96
N LYS A 278 -1.24 8.01 -24.19
CA LYS A 278 -2.41 8.55 -24.87
C LYS A 278 -3.14 7.41 -25.59
N TYR A 279 -4.46 7.37 -25.50
CA TYR A 279 -5.24 6.37 -26.25
C TYR A 279 -6.24 7.07 -27.17
N GLU A 280 -6.03 6.92 -28.45
CA GLU A 280 -6.81 7.55 -29.50
C GLU A 280 -6.93 6.61 -30.70
N ASN A 281 -8.13 6.52 -31.32
CA ASN A 281 -8.38 5.68 -32.48
C ASN A 281 -7.97 4.20 -32.30
N LYS A 282 -8.12 3.67 -31.08
CA LYS A 282 -7.74 2.29 -30.66
C LYS A 282 -6.23 2.03 -30.64
N GLU A 283 -5.43 3.09 -30.65
CA GLU A 283 -3.96 3.00 -30.64
C GLU A 283 -3.40 3.73 -29.42
N GLU A 284 -2.32 3.15 -28.89
CA GLU A 284 -1.53 3.76 -27.85
C GLU A 284 -0.51 4.73 -28.45
N GLY A 285 -0.49 5.95 -27.91
CA GLY A 285 0.46 7.00 -28.27
C GLY A 285 1.27 7.45 -27.05
N LYS A 286 2.28 8.27 -27.29
CA LYS A 286 3.11 8.82 -26.22
C LYS A 286 2.26 9.66 -25.23
N PHE A 287 2.47 9.42 -23.95
CA PHE A 287 1.93 10.26 -22.88
C PHE A 287 2.67 11.61 -22.83
N ASP A 288 1.92 12.69 -22.75
CA ASP A 288 2.46 14.03 -22.53
C ASP A 288 2.42 14.35 -21.03
N ASN A 289 3.61 14.45 -20.42
CA ASN A 289 3.78 14.82 -19.03
C ASN A 289 4.44 16.20 -18.83
N ASP A 290 4.40 17.07 -19.82
CA ASP A 290 5.06 18.40 -19.77
C ASP A 290 4.53 19.23 -18.59
N ASP A 291 3.22 19.15 -18.31
CA ASP A 291 2.57 19.80 -17.17
C ASP A 291 2.75 19.06 -15.82
N LYS A 292 3.58 18.02 -15.78
CA LYS A 292 3.78 17.18 -14.58
C LYS A 292 2.47 16.64 -14.00
N LYS A 293 1.56 16.22 -14.86
CA LYS A 293 0.29 15.60 -14.46
C LYS A 293 0.51 14.31 -13.67
N LEU A 294 1.48 13.47 -14.11
CA LEU A 294 1.89 12.26 -13.40
C LEU A 294 3.19 12.52 -12.64
N THR A 295 3.16 12.29 -11.33
CA THR A 295 4.33 12.46 -10.46
C THR A 295 4.42 11.30 -9.47
N VAL A 296 5.59 10.66 -9.42
CA VAL A 296 5.92 9.58 -8.49
C VAL A 296 6.96 10.10 -7.50
N THR A 297 6.61 10.12 -6.22
CA THR A 297 7.49 10.60 -5.15
C THR A 297 7.95 9.50 -4.19
N GLY A 298 7.38 8.29 -4.28
CA GLY A 298 7.72 7.14 -3.46
C GLY A 298 7.14 5.84 -3.99
N GLY A 299 7.43 4.75 -3.31
CA GLY A 299 6.92 3.41 -3.59
C GLY A 299 7.93 2.48 -4.23
N THR A 300 7.55 1.20 -4.30
CA THR A 300 8.30 0.10 -4.93
C THR A 300 7.49 -0.50 -6.07
N PHE A 301 8.10 -0.72 -7.21
CA PHE A 301 7.47 -1.16 -8.45
C PHE A 301 8.14 -2.44 -8.97
N SER A 302 7.36 -3.36 -9.54
CA SER A 302 7.88 -4.58 -10.16
C SER A 302 8.59 -4.33 -11.52
N SER A 303 8.44 -3.14 -12.08
CA SER A 303 9.10 -2.69 -13.31
C SER A 303 9.72 -1.30 -13.11
N GLN A 304 10.64 -0.94 -13.99
CA GLN A 304 11.25 0.38 -13.97
C GLN A 304 10.20 1.48 -14.20
N VAL A 305 10.20 2.51 -13.34
CA VAL A 305 9.41 3.72 -13.55
C VAL A 305 10.21 4.67 -14.43
N PRO A 306 9.64 5.17 -15.55
CA PRO A 306 10.28 6.18 -16.39
C PRO A 306 10.65 7.42 -15.58
N SER A 307 11.85 7.93 -15.77
CA SER A 307 12.39 9.06 -15.00
C SER A 307 11.58 10.35 -15.17
N GLU A 308 10.92 10.51 -16.31
CA GLU A 308 10.04 11.65 -16.60
C GLU A 308 8.83 11.75 -15.69
N TYR A 309 8.45 10.64 -15.03
CA TYR A 309 7.36 10.59 -14.03
C TYR A 309 7.87 10.74 -12.60
N VAL A 310 9.18 10.61 -12.38
CA VAL A 310 9.78 10.67 -11.04
C VAL A 310 10.02 12.14 -10.67
N ALA A 311 9.67 12.50 -9.43
CA ALA A 311 9.89 13.86 -8.92
C ALA A 311 11.39 14.25 -8.98
N ALA A 312 11.67 15.52 -9.20
CA ALA A 312 13.03 16.01 -9.45
C ALA A 312 14.04 15.73 -8.30
N ASP A 313 13.52 15.66 -7.07
CA ASP A 313 14.30 15.33 -5.87
C ASP A 313 14.38 13.82 -5.59
N LYS A 314 13.87 12.98 -6.47
CA LYS A 314 13.84 11.53 -6.36
C LYS A 314 14.65 10.83 -7.45
N ARG A 315 14.98 9.57 -7.22
CA ARG A 315 15.64 8.67 -8.20
C ARG A 315 15.09 7.26 -8.06
N VAL A 316 15.18 6.51 -9.14
CA VAL A 316 14.81 5.09 -9.18
C VAL A 316 16.03 4.25 -8.78
N ARG A 317 15.95 3.61 -7.63
CA ARG A 317 16.94 2.61 -7.20
C ARG A 317 16.51 1.24 -7.71
N VAL A 318 17.45 0.53 -8.31
CA VAL A 318 17.29 -0.86 -8.76
C VAL A 318 17.64 -1.79 -7.60
N ASP A 319 16.65 -2.44 -7.01
CA ASP A 319 16.87 -3.39 -5.90
C ASP A 319 17.20 -4.80 -6.44
N ASN A 320 16.50 -5.20 -7.50
CA ASN A 320 16.77 -6.42 -8.29
C ASN A 320 16.04 -6.32 -9.65
N ALA A 321 16.08 -7.38 -10.46
CA ALA A 321 15.49 -7.40 -11.81
C ALA A 321 13.99 -7.06 -11.87
N ASN A 322 13.25 -7.25 -10.77
CA ASN A 322 11.80 -7.03 -10.69
C ASN A 322 11.42 -6.14 -9.48
N SER A 323 12.33 -5.27 -9.04
CA SER A 323 12.07 -4.39 -7.91
C SER A 323 12.83 -3.08 -8.04
N TYR A 324 12.07 -2.00 -8.12
CA TYR A 324 12.55 -0.64 -8.35
C TYR A 324 11.91 0.28 -7.30
N THR A 325 12.73 0.90 -6.45
CA THR A 325 12.24 1.75 -5.37
C THR A 325 12.57 3.22 -5.63
N ILE A 326 11.60 4.09 -5.41
CA ILE A 326 11.79 5.53 -5.51
C ILE A 326 12.39 6.04 -4.19
N VAL A 327 13.56 6.64 -4.28
CA VAL A 327 14.32 7.15 -3.12
C VAL A 327 14.66 8.63 -3.27
N THR A 328 14.85 9.31 -2.15
CA THR A 328 15.27 10.73 -2.16
C THR A 328 16.70 10.86 -2.70
N ASN A 329 16.88 11.77 -3.66
CA ASN A 329 18.18 12.10 -4.24
C ASN A 329 18.98 12.99 -3.27
N GLY A 330 20.31 12.85 -3.26
CA GLY A 330 21.20 13.74 -2.49
C GLY A 330 21.71 13.20 -1.14
N SER A 331 21.19 12.05 -0.67
CA SER A 331 21.69 11.36 0.54
C SER A 331 22.14 9.93 0.23
N ILE A 332 22.42 9.64 -1.02
CA ILE A 332 22.65 8.29 -1.52
C ILE A 332 24.08 7.86 -1.22
N THR A 333 24.24 6.75 -0.53
CA THR A 333 25.54 6.17 -0.15
C THR A 333 25.81 4.80 -0.77
N SER A 334 24.79 4.18 -1.38
CA SER A 334 24.91 2.85 -2.00
C SER A 334 23.73 2.59 -2.96
N GLY A 335 23.81 1.55 -3.75
CA GLY A 335 22.74 1.08 -4.63
C GLY A 335 23.05 1.22 -6.12
N THR A 336 22.14 0.71 -6.94
CA THR A 336 22.15 0.82 -8.41
C THR A 336 20.93 1.65 -8.85
N TYR A 337 21.12 2.52 -9.83
CA TYR A 337 20.13 3.52 -10.24
C TYR A 337 20.03 3.54 -11.77
N THR A 338 18.86 3.85 -12.28
CA THR A 338 18.60 3.96 -13.72
C THR A 338 19.18 5.24 -14.33
N GLU A 339 19.36 6.27 -13.52
CA GLU A 339 19.97 7.55 -13.89
C GLU A 339 21.05 7.94 -12.89
N GLU A 340 21.92 8.86 -13.27
CA GLU A 340 22.97 9.37 -12.39
C GLU A 340 22.39 9.98 -11.11
N PRO A 341 22.64 9.36 -9.93
CA PRO A 341 22.12 9.88 -8.67
C PRO A 341 23.00 11.01 -8.13
N THR A 342 22.39 11.96 -7.43
CA THR A 342 23.15 12.88 -6.58
C THR A 342 23.52 12.15 -5.30
N VAL A 343 24.80 11.94 -5.09
CA VAL A 343 25.31 11.12 -3.99
C VAL A 343 25.71 11.97 -2.78
N ALA A 344 25.75 11.34 -1.62
CA ALA A 344 26.25 11.99 -0.40
C ALA A 344 27.73 12.38 -0.52
N PRO A 345 28.20 13.38 0.24
CA PRO A 345 29.61 13.72 0.29
C PRO A 345 30.48 12.50 0.60
N GLY A 346 31.59 12.34 -0.14
CA GLY A 346 32.47 11.18 -0.02
C GLY A 346 32.10 9.97 -0.88
N TYR A 347 31.09 10.13 -1.74
CA TYR A 347 30.67 9.12 -2.72
C TYR A 347 30.71 9.68 -4.13
N LYS A 348 30.76 8.81 -5.13
CA LYS A 348 30.64 9.11 -6.56
C LYS A 348 29.68 8.14 -7.23
N ALA A 349 28.96 8.64 -8.22
CA ALA A 349 28.22 7.80 -9.13
C ALA A 349 29.17 7.27 -10.23
N VAL A 350 29.09 5.99 -10.56
CA VAL A 350 29.89 5.34 -11.59
C VAL A 350 28.97 4.61 -12.54
N LYS A 351 29.05 4.93 -13.83
CA LYS A 351 28.23 4.29 -14.86
C LYS A 351 28.68 2.85 -15.08
N ASN A 352 27.74 1.92 -15.14
CA ASN A 352 27.93 0.51 -15.46
C ASN A 352 27.80 0.27 -16.99
N ASP A 353 28.24 -0.88 -17.47
CA ASP A 353 28.15 -1.26 -18.88
C ASP A 353 26.70 -1.47 -19.35
N ASP A 354 25.77 -1.76 -18.46
CA ASP A 354 24.33 -1.91 -18.70
C ASP A 354 23.54 -0.58 -18.68
N ASN A 355 24.25 0.55 -18.72
CA ASN A 355 23.73 1.92 -18.58
C ASN A 355 23.09 2.27 -17.23
N THR A 356 23.15 1.43 -16.23
CA THR A 356 22.82 1.81 -14.86
C THR A 356 23.98 2.53 -14.18
N TRP A 357 23.72 3.09 -12.99
CA TRP A 357 24.71 3.81 -12.18
C TRP A 357 24.83 3.13 -10.83
N ARG A 358 26.05 2.76 -10.42
CA ARG A 358 26.34 2.32 -9.05
C ARG A 358 26.96 3.45 -8.25
N VAL A 359 26.78 3.41 -6.94
CA VAL A 359 27.36 4.37 -6.03
C VAL A 359 28.56 3.75 -5.33
N GLU A 360 29.71 4.41 -5.46
CA GLU A 360 30.97 4.02 -4.84
C GLU A 360 31.49 5.14 -3.96
N ARG A 361 32.27 4.79 -2.95
CA ARG A 361 33.05 5.79 -2.20
C ARG A 361 34.11 6.41 -3.09
N THR A 362 34.30 7.72 -3.00
CA THR A 362 35.43 8.36 -3.64
C THR A 362 36.70 7.96 -2.91
N SER A 363 37.65 7.34 -3.64
CA SER A 363 39.01 7.22 -3.14
C SER A 363 39.68 8.61 -3.27
N SER A 364 39.47 9.49 -2.30
CA SER A 364 40.29 10.70 -2.22
C SER A 364 41.66 10.29 -1.67
N GLY A 365 42.70 10.57 -2.44
CA GLY A 365 44.11 10.42 -2.02
C GLY A 365 44.50 11.41 -0.92
N GLY A 366 43.81 11.36 0.17
CA GLY A 366 44.07 11.99 1.42
C GLY A 366 43.53 11.06 2.49
N TYR A 367 44.38 10.58 3.35
CA TYR A 367 44.09 9.64 4.42
C TYR A 367 42.95 10.08 5.34
N TYR A 368 41.68 9.90 4.90
CA TYR A 368 40.55 9.68 5.82
C TYR A 368 40.25 8.20 5.79
N TYR A 369 40.93 7.46 6.65
CA TYR A 369 40.65 6.06 6.89
C TYR A 369 39.31 5.98 7.60
N TYR A 370 38.22 5.89 6.85
CA TYR A 370 36.99 5.32 7.37
C TYR A 370 37.23 3.81 7.48
N GLY A 371 37.67 3.39 8.65
CA GLY A 371 37.74 1.97 8.97
C GLY A 371 36.38 1.30 8.72
N PRO A 372 36.31 -0.03 8.60
CA PRO A 372 35.08 -0.73 8.34
C PRO A 372 34.03 -0.29 9.34
N SER A 373 32.91 0.24 8.84
CA SER A 373 31.76 0.52 9.68
C SER A 373 31.23 -0.83 10.19
N ILE A 374 31.36 -1.09 11.48
CA ILE A 374 30.85 -2.28 12.11
C ILE A 374 29.36 -2.03 12.32
N THR A 375 28.50 -2.70 11.55
CA THR A 375 27.06 -2.63 11.68
C THR A 375 26.62 -3.67 12.70
N ALA A 376 26.25 -3.24 13.89
CA ALA A 376 25.59 -4.08 14.86
C ALA A 376 24.08 -3.96 14.69
N VAL A 377 23.39 -5.06 14.43
CA VAL A 377 21.92 -5.10 14.38
C VAL A 377 21.42 -5.36 15.78
N LEU A 378 20.68 -4.40 16.35
CA LEU A 378 20.00 -4.56 17.64
C LEU A 378 18.72 -5.35 17.45
N ASN A 379 18.86 -6.68 17.47
CA ASN A 379 17.74 -7.62 17.46
C ASN A 379 17.73 -8.32 18.79
N GLY A 380 17.17 -7.83 19.85
CA GLY A 380 16.82 -8.55 21.07
C GLY A 380 17.66 -9.78 21.53
N THR A 381 18.76 -10.07 20.87
CA THR A 381 19.69 -11.15 21.18
C THR A 381 21.00 -10.57 21.70
N ASN A 382 21.35 -10.93 22.93
CA ASN A 382 22.59 -10.61 23.63
C ASN A 382 23.85 -11.10 22.88
N LYS A 383 24.23 -10.46 21.79
CA LYS A 383 25.52 -10.67 21.16
C LYS A 383 26.33 -9.38 21.27
N SER A 384 27.41 -9.46 22.02
CA SER A 384 28.51 -8.49 22.02
C SER A 384 28.95 -8.25 20.57
N ALA A 385 28.75 -7.07 20.07
CA ALA A 385 28.92 -6.85 18.65
C ALA A 385 30.19 -6.11 18.33
N THR A 386 30.96 -5.48 19.22
CA THR A 386 32.12 -4.78 18.69
C THR A 386 33.09 -4.25 19.71
N ASP A 387 34.34 -4.60 19.47
CA ASP A 387 35.47 -3.88 20.02
C ASP A 387 35.75 -2.64 19.19
N TYR A 388 35.77 -1.47 19.81
CA TYR A 388 36.28 -0.26 19.22
C TYR A 388 37.78 -0.13 19.56
N PRO A 389 38.68 -0.47 18.64
CA PRO A 389 40.12 -0.50 18.93
C PRO A 389 40.76 0.91 18.95
N GLY A 390 39.98 1.96 18.76
CA GLY A 390 40.45 3.32 18.56
C GLY A 390 40.59 3.65 17.07
N GLY A 391 40.79 4.89 16.73
CA GLY A 391 40.87 5.38 15.34
C GLY A 391 39.91 6.53 15.06
N ASP A 392 39.73 6.86 13.76
CA ASP A 392 38.90 7.99 13.33
C ASP A 392 37.55 7.55 12.76
N TYR A 393 37.12 6.32 13.02
CA TYR A 393 35.82 5.79 12.64
C TYR A 393 34.89 5.64 13.86
N GLY A 394 33.58 5.71 13.61
CA GLY A 394 32.56 5.51 14.64
C GLY A 394 31.97 4.09 14.65
N LEU A 395 31.00 3.86 15.51
CA LEU A 395 30.24 2.61 15.57
C LEU A 395 28.83 2.84 15.06
N VAL A 396 28.32 1.88 14.28
CA VAL A 396 26.96 1.90 13.74
C VAL A 396 26.11 0.85 14.43
N PHE A 397 24.94 1.27 14.91
CA PHE A 397 23.96 0.41 15.54
C PHE A 397 22.62 0.55 14.81
N ARG A 398 21.93 -0.54 14.59
CA ARG A 398 20.62 -0.54 13.93
C ARG A 398 19.56 -1.11 14.86
N SER A 399 18.46 -0.36 15.05
CA SER A 399 17.24 -0.85 15.68
C SER A 399 16.22 -1.22 14.59
N THR A 400 15.42 -2.26 14.83
CA THR A 400 14.30 -2.63 13.96
C THR A 400 13.09 -1.70 14.12
N ALA A 401 13.09 -0.82 15.13
CA ALA A 401 12.06 0.20 15.31
C ALA A 401 12.06 1.20 14.14
N ALA A 402 10.88 1.60 13.69
CA ALA A 402 10.73 2.62 12.64
C ALA A 402 11.37 3.94 13.07
N PHE A 403 12.04 4.63 12.15
CA PHE A 403 12.71 5.90 12.43
C PHE A 403 11.75 6.99 12.93
N SER A 404 10.50 6.98 12.49
CA SER A 404 9.44 7.88 12.96
C SER A 404 9.17 7.78 14.46
N THR A 405 9.58 6.66 15.10
CA THR A 405 9.42 6.43 16.55
C THR A 405 10.68 6.77 17.35
N PHE A 406 11.77 7.17 16.70
CA PHE A 406 13.06 7.47 17.32
C PHE A 406 13.01 8.70 18.23
N GLN A 407 13.53 8.56 19.47
CA GLN A 407 13.53 9.62 20.48
C GLN A 407 14.92 10.08 20.86
N GLY A 408 15.94 9.26 20.64
CA GLY A 408 17.32 9.62 21.02
C GLY A 408 18.20 8.40 21.29
N VAL A 409 19.39 8.68 21.79
CA VAL A 409 20.40 7.68 22.11
C VAL A 409 20.91 7.88 23.54
N GLN A 410 21.13 6.78 24.25
CA GLN A 410 21.85 6.76 25.53
C GLN A 410 23.10 5.89 25.40
N VAL A 411 24.11 6.22 26.16
CA VAL A 411 25.27 5.36 26.41
C VAL A 411 25.44 5.25 27.94
N ASP A 412 25.51 4.04 28.44
CA ASP A 412 25.57 3.70 29.88
C ASP A 412 24.45 4.40 30.68
N GLY A 413 23.23 4.40 30.11
CA GLY A 413 22.05 5.01 30.71
C GLY A 413 22.01 6.55 30.68
N LYS A 414 23.04 7.23 30.14
CA LYS A 414 23.09 8.69 30.01
C LYS A 414 22.69 9.14 28.60
N THR A 415 21.77 10.08 28.52
CA THR A 415 21.33 10.66 27.25
C THR A 415 22.49 11.32 26.53
N LEU A 416 22.67 10.96 25.26
CA LEU A 416 23.73 11.44 24.41
C LEU A 416 23.33 12.72 23.70
N ALA A 417 24.20 13.73 23.72
CA ALA A 417 23.99 14.97 22.96
C ALA A 417 23.98 14.67 21.44
N LYS A 418 23.08 15.30 20.68
CA LYS A 418 22.94 15.10 19.22
C LYS A 418 24.21 15.38 18.43
N SER A 419 25.14 16.18 18.97
CA SER A 419 26.47 16.43 18.38
C SER A 419 27.34 15.17 18.31
N ASN A 420 27.07 14.15 19.14
CA ASN A 420 27.90 12.96 19.31
C ASN A 420 27.47 11.76 18.47
N TYR A 421 26.31 11.87 17.81
CA TYR A 421 25.81 10.82 16.92
C TYR A 421 25.07 11.42 15.72
N THR A 422 24.82 10.61 14.70
CA THR A 422 23.80 10.84 13.68
C THR A 422 22.81 9.70 13.73
N ALA A 423 21.56 9.97 13.34
CA ALA A 423 20.52 8.95 13.22
C ALA A 423 19.77 9.17 11.90
N GLU A 424 19.47 8.09 11.19
CA GLU A 424 18.84 8.12 9.87
C GLU A 424 17.88 6.97 9.66
N GLU A 425 17.05 7.07 8.61
CA GLU A 425 16.08 6.05 8.20
C GLU A 425 16.76 4.79 7.67
N GLY A 426 16.06 3.68 7.78
CA GLY A 426 16.50 2.32 7.42
C GLY A 426 16.23 1.36 8.58
N SER A 427 14.95 1.30 9.08
CA SER A 427 14.64 1.06 10.48
C SER A 427 15.26 2.24 11.24
N THR A 428 15.81 2.15 12.42
CA THR A 428 16.58 3.29 12.97
C THR A 428 18.08 2.96 12.96
N VAL A 429 18.87 3.69 12.20
CA VAL A 429 20.33 3.53 12.15
C VAL A 429 20.99 4.67 12.91
N VAL A 430 21.80 4.33 13.90
CA VAL A 430 22.53 5.29 14.74
C VAL A 430 24.03 5.11 14.53
N TYR A 431 24.71 6.19 14.21
CA TYR A 431 26.16 6.25 14.10
C TYR A 431 26.74 7.04 15.28
N LEU A 432 27.46 6.37 16.19
CA LEU A 432 28.22 7.03 17.25
C LEU A 432 29.55 7.54 16.68
N LYS A 433 29.80 8.85 16.83
CA LYS A 433 30.99 9.50 16.24
C LYS A 433 32.28 9.09 16.96
N ALA A 434 33.35 8.90 16.21
CA ALA A 434 34.69 8.58 16.74
C ALA A 434 35.15 9.53 17.83
N ALA A 435 34.90 10.83 17.67
CA ALA A 435 35.26 11.85 18.65
C ALA A 435 34.62 11.56 20.03
N TYR A 436 33.37 11.09 20.05
CA TYR A 436 32.70 10.70 21.28
C TYR A 436 33.26 9.39 21.83
N LEU A 437 33.43 8.36 20.99
CA LEU A 437 33.95 7.06 21.43
C LEU A 437 35.33 7.17 22.08
N LYS A 438 36.17 8.11 21.64
CA LYS A 438 37.48 8.42 22.22
C LYS A 438 37.39 9.03 23.62
N THR A 439 36.25 9.54 24.05
CA THR A 439 36.03 10.10 25.40
C THR A 439 35.63 9.05 26.42
N LEU A 440 35.18 7.85 25.94
CA LEU A 440 34.80 6.77 26.81
C LEU A 440 36.02 6.07 27.43
N ALA A 441 35.83 5.52 28.63
CA ALA A 441 36.87 4.71 29.29
C ALA A 441 37.07 3.41 28.51
N ALA A 442 38.23 2.77 28.66
CA ALA A 442 38.42 1.43 28.15
C ALA A 442 37.52 0.43 28.93
N GLY A 443 36.88 -0.45 28.19
CA GLY A 443 35.99 -1.47 28.81
C GLY A 443 34.65 -1.56 28.11
N LYS A 444 33.73 -2.24 28.74
CA LYS A 444 32.39 -2.52 28.24
C LYS A 444 31.46 -1.32 28.47
N HIS A 445 30.72 -0.96 27.45
CA HIS A 445 29.70 0.10 27.42
C HIS A 445 28.41 -0.45 26.81
N THR A 446 27.28 0.19 27.12
CA THR A 446 25.98 -0.17 26.56
C THR A 446 25.39 1.04 25.82
N VAL A 447 25.08 0.88 24.53
CA VAL A 447 24.27 1.84 23.77
C VAL A 447 22.81 1.45 23.84
N THR A 448 21.92 2.42 24.01
CA THR A 448 20.47 2.25 23.97
C THR A 448 19.89 3.24 22.95
N ILE A 449 19.18 2.71 21.96
CA ILE A 449 18.37 3.52 21.03
C ILE A 449 16.97 3.62 21.63
N LEU A 450 16.55 4.85 21.93
CA LEU A 450 15.24 5.16 22.51
C LEU A 450 14.20 5.29 21.41
N SER A 451 13.05 4.64 21.61
CA SER A 451 11.94 4.65 20.67
C SER A 451 10.60 4.52 21.39
N THR A 452 9.55 5.19 20.92
CA THR A 452 8.17 5.01 21.41
C THR A 452 7.63 3.60 21.17
N ALA A 453 8.21 2.86 20.20
CA ALA A 453 7.88 1.47 19.92
C ALA A 453 8.63 0.45 20.81
N GLY A 454 9.47 0.94 21.73
CA GLY A 454 10.32 0.13 22.61
C GLY A 454 11.80 0.43 22.42
N ASN A 455 12.52 0.50 23.55
CA ASN A 455 13.96 0.75 23.54
C ASN A 455 14.73 -0.52 23.16
N THR A 456 15.83 -0.34 22.42
CA THR A 456 16.76 -1.43 22.07
C THR A 456 18.15 -1.11 22.59
N SER A 457 18.82 -2.08 23.24
CA SER A 457 20.14 -1.91 23.83
C SER A 457 21.12 -2.97 23.32
N MET A 458 22.40 -2.56 23.22
CA MET A 458 23.49 -3.42 22.82
C MET A 458 24.78 -3.03 23.51
N ASP A 459 25.56 -4.04 23.88
CA ASP A 459 26.88 -3.81 24.44
C ASP A 459 27.94 -3.63 23.35
N PHE A 460 28.91 -2.77 23.62
CA PHE A 460 30.12 -2.58 22.82
C PHE A 460 31.32 -2.38 23.75
N THR A 461 32.53 -2.60 23.25
CA THR A 461 33.77 -2.51 24.05
C THR A 461 34.68 -1.43 23.50
N ILE A 462 35.18 -0.57 24.36
CA ILE A 462 36.28 0.37 24.04
C ILE A 462 37.58 -0.32 24.42
N GLY A 463 38.42 -0.60 23.41
CA GLY A 463 39.76 -1.16 23.62
C GLY A 463 40.69 -0.20 24.34
N GLY A 464 41.56 -0.72 25.21
CA GLY A 464 42.65 0.06 25.85
C GLY A 464 43.63 0.57 24.78
N LYS A 465 44.18 1.80 24.95
CA LYS A 465 45.21 2.35 24.06
C LYS A 465 46.38 1.38 23.93
N SER A 466 46.44 0.63 22.83
CA SER A 466 47.64 -0.13 22.46
C SER A 466 48.62 0.78 21.77
N SER A 467 49.82 0.86 22.28
CA SER A 467 50.91 1.68 21.77
C SER A 467 51.68 1.01 20.62
N SER A 468 51.00 0.32 19.72
CA SER A 468 51.64 -0.19 18.49
C SER A 468 50.58 -0.48 17.41
N PRO A 469 50.79 -0.05 16.17
CA PRO A 469 49.91 -0.40 15.06
C PRO A 469 50.07 -1.86 14.71
N LYS A 470 49.09 -2.69 15.07
CA LYS A 470 48.98 -4.02 14.45
C LYS A 470 48.40 -3.88 13.07
N THR A 471 49.16 -4.33 12.07
CA THR A 471 48.72 -4.53 10.69
C THR A 471 47.50 -5.43 10.74
N PHE A 472 46.37 -4.91 10.36
CA PHE A 472 45.13 -5.67 10.26
C PHE A 472 45.10 -6.36 8.89
N ASP A 473 44.97 -7.67 8.89
CA ASP A 473 44.79 -8.44 7.66
C ASP A 473 43.42 -8.12 7.05
N ALA A 474 43.43 -7.48 5.87
CA ALA A 474 42.25 -7.03 5.16
C ALA A 474 41.32 -8.16 4.66
N GLY A 475 41.71 -9.44 4.91
CA GLY A 475 40.97 -10.61 4.39
C GLY A 475 39.72 -10.98 5.16
N VAL A 476 39.56 -10.60 6.43
CA VAL A 476 38.45 -11.06 7.28
C VAL A 476 37.29 -10.07 7.35
N GLY A 477 37.54 -8.77 7.13
CA GLY A 477 36.52 -7.73 7.19
C GLY A 477 35.52 -7.72 6.02
N ILE A 478 35.94 -8.20 4.85
CA ILE A 478 35.11 -8.22 3.64
C ILE A 478 34.03 -9.31 3.68
N TYR A 479 34.29 -10.41 4.40
CA TYR A 479 33.31 -11.51 4.49
C TYR A 479 32.19 -11.25 5.51
N ALA A 480 32.38 -10.36 6.46
CA ALA A 480 31.32 -10.03 7.44
C ALA A 480 30.26 -9.10 6.89
N VAL A 481 30.60 -8.23 5.93
CA VAL A 481 29.66 -7.28 5.31
C VAL A 481 28.76 -7.98 4.29
N THR A 482 29.26 -9.02 3.60
CA THR A 482 28.47 -9.81 2.64
C THR A 482 27.51 -10.80 3.33
N ALA A 483 27.80 -11.23 4.54
CA ALA A 483 26.96 -12.21 5.26
C ALA A 483 25.68 -11.59 5.86
N VAL A 484 25.63 -10.27 6.06
CA VAL A 484 24.45 -9.58 6.67
C VAL A 484 23.44 -9.18 5.59
N LEU A 485 23.82 -9.12 4.32
CA LEU A 485 22.91 -8.84 3.20
C LEU A 485 22.28 -10.09 2.59
N SER A 486 22.64 -11.30 3.03
CA SER A 486 22.19 -12.57 2.45
C SER A 486 21.27 -13.42 3.34
N VAL A 487 20.66 -12.88 4.39
CA VAL A 487 19.69 -13.61 5.24
C VAL A 487 18.26 -13.49 4.71
N THR A 488 18.09 -13.40 3.41
CA THR A 488 16.85 -13.84 2.76
C THR A 488 17.21 -14.80 1.63
N GLY A 489 17.28 -16.09 1.98
CA GLY A 489 17.17 -17.25 1.08
C GLY A 489 18.31 -17.48 0.13
N MET A 490 19.29 -18.30 0.51
CA MET A 490 19.73 -19.46 -0.27
C MET A 490 20.79 -20.23 0.54
N ALA A 491 20.48 -21.48 0.84
CA ALA A 491 21.43 -22.46 1.35
C ALA A 491 22.37 -22.88 0.22
N TRP A 492 23.67 -22.59 0.35
CA TRP A 492 24.69 -23.17 -0.51
C TRP A 492 25.29 -24.42 0.16
N THR A 493 25.00 -25.55 -0.42
CA THR A 493 25.69 -26.82 -0.07
C THR A 493 27.07 -26.83 -0.70
N ALA A 494 28.09 -26.75 0.12
CA ALA A 494 29.46 -26.98 -0.31
C ALA A 494 29.70 -28.50 -0.49
N LYS A 495 29.92 -28.94 -1.72
CA LYS A 495 30.36 -30.30 -2.05
C LYS A 495 31.89 -30.33 -2.09
N LYS A 496 32.52 -30.97 -1.08
CA LYS A 496 33.95 -31.32 -1.13
C LYS A 496 34.22 -32.23 -2.30
N ARG A 497 35.25 -31.94 -3.06
CA ARG A 497 35.95 -32.92 -3.91
C ARG A 497 37.39 -33.10 -3.40
N HIS A 498 37.76 -34.35 -3.32
CA HIS A 498 39.12 -34.81 -3.17
C HIS A 498 40.00 -34.36 -4.30
#